data_3d749bf4fa6ad509a37fbc049ad5d939
#
_entry.id   3d749bf4fa6ad509a37fbc049ad5d939
#
_cell.length_a   1.000
_cell.length_b   1.000
_cell.length_c   1.000
_cell.angle_alpha   90.00
_cell.angle_beta   90.00
_cell.angle_gamma   90.00
#
_symmetry.space_group_name_H-M   'P 1'
#
loop_
_entity.id
_entity.type
_entity.pdbx_description
1 polymer ?
#
loop_
_entity_poly.entity_id
_entity_poly.type
_entity_poly.pdbx_seq_one_letter_code
_entity_poly.pdbx_strand_id
1 'polypeptide(L)'
;MNILRLLLVASLLTSLVTTAQENDEKLDALVDSVVAAYGGDALLELRNVEIKQRYLAPNTGQSWSPSLTSIARSNQHLVHDMESGNVYSENWFIGSGAVFPGLTIVNGDNAWALNLQTNRYGDAPSADPYVIAGGTMRTSDVLLAHELHKSRADAEYLGEAFWNNRRHDTVKMPFPSSPDLTLYIDTETGLITRMVRENPQFGQLDYVFQDHTETDGLMSAQRVNFSIAGAPNLLGVSREVRFNQPLSASLFELPPGFEPEGERIDTSELVVNRLSKNVYHIGQAIGYSIFVDTGSEVIGCGGYPGLTQRLERFREESGSHRPLRYQVVTHHHSDHLGGIDEALNLGATLVTVENTVPAIEAASQLAPESSRFLNVNSRMTLGQGDGRVELYDVSTVHSESNLLFYVPSSRTLFLADHFGGPYAKGTPTANANTVSMAQALEPLDLGFRKIVTAHNARVYSNGDFEDSLKSYRDYDCPDDRPMCSQ
;
A
#
# COMPACT_ATOMS: atom_id res chain seq x y z
N MET A 1 -24.84 -0.75 59.23
CA MET A 1 -24.79 -0.81 57.73
C MET A 1 -23.44 -0.42 57.13
N ASN A 2 -22.50 0.20 57.86
CA ASN A 2 -21.20 0.68 57.29
C ASN A 2 -20.05 -0.31 57.40
N ILE A 3 -20.03 -1.25 58.33
CA ILE A 3 -18.93 -2.18 58.52
C ILE A 3 -18.95 -3.32 57.46
N LEU A 4 -20.13 -3.79 57.04
CA LEU A 4 -20.28 -4.81 55.98
C LEU A 4 -19.86 -4.31 54.61
N ARG A 5 -20.03 -3.02 54.30
CA ARG A 5 -19.56 -2.38 53.05
C ARG A 5 -18.03 -2.23 53.00
N LEU A 6 -17.38 -1.92 54.14
CA LEU A 6 -15.92 -1.83 54.21
C LEU A 6 -15.25 -3.21 54.04
N LEU A 7 -15.84 -4.28 54.60
CA LEU A 7 -15.30 -5.63 54.42
C LEU A 7 -15.45 -6.17 52.98
N LEU A 8 -16.55 -5.82 52.30
CA LEU A 8 -16.71 -6.21 50.89
C LEU A 8 -15.75 -5.45 49.94
N VAL A 9 -15.47 -4.19 50.20
CA VAL A 9 -14.50 -3.42 49.41
C VAL A 9 -13.08 -3.87 49.66
N ALA A 10 -12.72 -4.21 50.88
CA ALA A 10 -11.42 -4.75 51.24
C ALA A 10 -11.16 -6.16 50.62
N SER A 11 -12.17 -7.02 50.58
CA SER A 11 -12.06 -8.33 49.95
C SER A 11 -11.99 -8.27 48.42
N LEU A 12 -12.68 -7.32 47.80
CA LEU A 12 -12.56 -7.06 46.35
C LEU A 12 -11.21 -6.47 45.97
N LEU A 13 -10.66 -5.58 46.78
CA LEU A 13 -9.32 -5.02 46.54
C LEU A 13 -8.22 -6.06 46.75
N THR A 14 -8.31 -6.92 47.73
CA THR A 14 -7.34 -8.01 47.93
C THR A 14 -7.41 -9.07 46.83
N SER A 15 -8.60 -9.40 46.31
CA SER A 15 -8.72 -10.33 45.18
C SER A 15 -8.20 -9.76 43.88
N LEU A 16 -8.37 -8.44 43.61
CA LEU A 16 -7.82 -7.77 42.43
C LEU A 16 -6.30 -7.67 42.48
N VAL A 17 -5.72 -7.41 43.66
CA VAL A 17 -4.25 -7.35 43.84
C VAL A 17 -3.61 -8.73 43.68
N THR A 18 -4.24 -9.82 44.21
CA THR A 18 -3.74 -11.19 44.02
C THR A 18 -3.82 -11.64 42.57
N THR A 19 -4.89 -11.36 41.85
CA THR A 19 -4.99 -11.72 40.42
C THR A 19 -4.02 -10.91 39.54
N ALA A 20 -3.75 -9.64 39.82
CA ALA A 20 -2.74 -8.86 39.11
C ALA A 20 -1.33 -9.43 39.34
N GLN A 21 -0.97 -9.74 40.58
CA GLN A 21 0.34 -10.35 40.90
C GLN A 21 0.53 -11.74 40.28
N GLU A 22 -0.50 -12.58 40.26
CA GLU A 22 -0.46 -13.88 39.58
C GLU A 22 -0.28 -13.76 38.07
N ASN A 23 -0.89 -12.74 37.43
CA ASN A 23 -0.71 -12.48 36.01
C ASN A 23 0.70 -11.97 35.69
N ASP A 24 1.28 -11.11 36.54
CA ASP A 24 2.65 -10.61 36.37
C ASP A 24 3.69 -11.74 36.50
N GLU A 25 3.54 -12.64 37.53
CA GLU A 25 4.41 -13.80 37.71
C GLU A 25 4.28 -14.78 36.51
N LYS A 26 3.06 -14.96 35.98
CA LYS A 26 2.82 -15.80 34.81
C LYS A 26 3.41 -15.21 33.54
N LEU A 27 3.31 -13.89 33.34
CA LEU A 27 3.93 -13.18 32.24
C LEU A 27 5.45 -13.34 32.26
N ASP A 28 6.08 -13.12 33.41
CA ASP A 28 7.52 -13.27 33.57
C ASP A 28 7.99 -14.67 33.21
N ALA A 29 7.34 -15.70 33.75
CA ALA A 29 7.65 -17.10 33.43
C ALA A 29 7.45 -17.41 31.92
N LEU A 30 6.41 -16.85 31.31
CA LEU A 30 6.11 -17.02 29.90
C LEU A 30 7.18 -16.37 29.03
N VAL A 31 7.59 -15.14 29.32
CA VAL A 31 8.66 -14.44 28.59
C VAL A 31 9.98 -15.20 28.70
N ASP A 32 10.33 -15.72 29.88
CA ASP A 32 11.52 -16.55 30.06
C ASP A 32 11.44 -17.85 29.23
N SER A 33 10.27 -18.46 29.14
CA SER A 33 10.07 -19.66 28.29
C SER A 33 10.21 -19.32 26.79
N VAL A 34 9.72 -18.18 26.35
CA VAL A 34 9.91 -17.68 24.96
C VAL A 34 11.39 -17.44 24.69
N VAL A 35 12.10 -16.75 25.57
CA VAL A 35 13.54 -16.53 25.42
C VAL A 35 14.27 -17.87 25.30
N ALA A 36 13.97 -18.83 26.15
CA ALA A 36 14.58 -20.18 26.09
C ALA A 36 14.25 -20.91 24.79
N ALA A 37 13.00 -20.83 24.30
CA ALA A 37 12.56 -21.47 23.07
C ALA A 37 13.21 -20.89 21.81
N TYR A 38 13.56 -19.59 21.84
CA TYR A 38 14.21 -18.91 20.72
C TYR A 38 15.74 -18.96 20.76
N GLY A 39 16.37 -19.62 21.74
CA GLY A 39 17.81 -19.83 21.79
C GLY A 39 18.51 -19.25 23.03
N GLY A 40 17.76 -18.80 24.04
CA GLY A 40 18.31 -18.31 25.31
C GLY A 40 19.22 -17.09 25.12
N ASP A 41 20.48 -17.21 25.58
CA ASP A 41 21.47 -16.13 25.48
C ASP A 41 21.69 -15.64 24.05
N ALA A 42 21.57 -16.50 23.04
CA ALA A 42 21.71 -16.10 21.64
C ALA A 42 20.64 -15.08 21.21
N LEU A 43 19.40 -15.18 21.73
CA LEU A 43 18.34 -14.18 21.50
C LEU A 43 18.66 -12.87 22.20
N LEU A 44 19.19 -12.92 23.44
CA LEU A 44 19.53 -11.73 24.21
C LEU A 44 20.73 -10.98 23.63
N GLU A 45 21.61 -11.69 22.92
CA GLU A 45 22.80 -11.17 22.25
C GLU A 45 22.56 -10.86 20.76
N LEU A 46 21.28 -10.80 20.33
CA LEU A 46 20.93 -10.48 18.95
C LEU A 46 21.33 -9.04 18.61
N ARG A 47 22.21 -8.91 17.60
CA ARG A 47 22.76 -7.62 17.15
C ARG A 47 22.26 -7.19 15.78
N ASN A 48 22.05 -8.15 14.87
CA ASN A 48 21.50 -7.86 13.57
C ASN A 48 20.70 -9.05 13.02
N VAL A 49 19.82 -8.74 12.09
CA VAL A 49 19.04 -9.72 11.34
C VAL A 49 19.07 -9.39 9.86
N GLU A 50 19.26 -10.42 9.03
CA GLU A 50 19.05 -10.38 7.60
C GLU A 50 17.86 -11.29 7.24
N ILE A 51 16.89 -10.77 6.50
CA ILE A 51 15.70 -11.49 6.05
C ILE A 51 15.58 -11.35 4.54
N LYS A 52 15.63 -12.47 3.81
CA LYS A 52 15.27 -12.55 2.40
C LYS A 52 14.01 -13.40 2.27
N GLN A 53 12.95 -12.82 1.73
CA GLN A 53 11.66 -13.52 1.67
C GLN A 53 10.89 -13.20 0.40
N ARG A 54 10.12 -14.20 -0.05
CA ARG A 54 9.28 -14.11 -1.24
C ARG A 54 7.86 -14.50 -0.90
N TYR A 55 6.93 -13.73 -1.46
CA TYR A 55 5.51 -13.90 -1.27
C TYR A 55 4.77 -13.96 -2.60
N LEU A 56 3.71 -14.74 -2.62
CA LEU A 56 2.61 -14.55 -3.55
C LEU A 56 1.59 -13.62 -2.90
N ALA A 57 1.18 -12.58 -3.61
CA ALA A 57 0.19 -11.62 -3.16
C ALA A 57 -1.07 -11.76 -4.04
N PRO A 58 -2.19 -12.32 -3.51
CA PRO A 58 -3.46 -12.25 -4.18
C PRO A 58 -3.83 -10.79 -4.40
N ASN A 59 -3.81 -10.34 -5.66
CA ASN A 59 -4.01 -8.94 -6.03
C ASN A 59 -5.50 -8.68 -6.26
N THR A 60 -6.30 -8.84 -5.21
CA THR A 60 -7.74 -8.68 -5.25
C THR A 60 -8.11 -7.24 -5.62
N GLY A 61 -8.92 -7.06 -6.67
CA GLY A 61 -9.33 -5.75 -7.15
C GLY A 61 -8.23 -4.98 -7.90
N GLN A 62 -7.12 -5.65 -8.29
CA GLN A 62 -6.02 -5.09 -9.07
C GLN A 62 -5.57 -6.07 -10.17
N SER A 63 -6.47 -6.94 -10.60
CA SER A 63 -6.22 -7.94 -11.64
C SER A 63 -6.28 -7.31 -13.03
N TRP A 64 -5.73 -8.00 -14.04
CA TRP A 64 -5.83 -7.56 -15.43
C TRP A 64 -7.27 -7.54 -15.94
N SER A 65 -8.11 -8.50 -15.52
CA SER A 65 -9.53 -8.56 -15.83
C SER A 65 -10.36 -8.66 -14.56
N PRO A 66 -11.53 -8.01 -14.45
CA PRO A 66 -12.39 -8.08 -13.26
C PRO A 66 -12.90 -9.50 -12.96
N SER A 67 -12.91 -10.39 -13.95
CA SER A 67 -13.30 -11.79 -13.79
C SER A 67 -12.18 -12.73 -13.34
N LEU A 68 -10.93 -12.22 -13.22
CA LEU A 68 -9.75 -13.01 -12.86
C LEU A 68 -9.17 -12.55 -11.54
N THR A 69 -8.51 -13.45 -10.83
CA THR A 69 -7.63 -13.12 -9.72
C THR A 69 -6.18 -13.18 -10.20
N SER A 70 -5.52 -12.04 -10.24
CA SER A 70 -4.07 -12.00 -10.49
C SER A 70 -3.31 -12.33 -9.22
N ILE A 71 -2.18 -13.00 -9.39
CA ILE A 71 -1.22 -13.25 -8.31
C ILE A 71 0.01 -12.40 -8.57
N ALA A 72 0.20 -11.38 -7.76
CA ALA A 72 1.43 -10.60 -7.74
C ALA A 72 2.52 -11.33 -6.94
N ARG A 73 3.75 -10.88 -7.07
CA ARG A 73 4.88 -11.32 -6.25
C ARG A 73 5.43 -10.16 -5.46
N SER A 74 5.81 -10.41 -4.21
CA SER A 74 6.53 -9.46 -3.37
C SER A 74 7.79 -10.14 -2.87
N ASN A 75 8.94 -9.61 -3.25
CA ASN A 75 10.25 -10.08 -2.82
C ASN A 75 10.84 -9.00 -1.91
N GLN A 76 11.29 -9.39 -0.73
CA GLN A 76 11.76 -8.45 0.29
C GLN A 76 13.14 -8.88 0.80
N HIS A 77 14.03 -7.92 0.96
CA HIS A 77 15.31 -8.09 1.61
C HIS A 77 15.46 -6.99 2.66
N LEU A 78 15.56 -7.39 3.91
CA LEU A 78 15.80 -6.53 5.06
C LEU A 78 17.14 -6.89 5.68
N VAL A 79 17.97 -5.90 5.95
CA VAL A 79 19.06 -5.99 6.93
C VAL A 79 18.84 -4.91 7.97
N HIS A 80 18.75 -5.32 9.22
CA HIS A 80 18.61 -4.40 10.36
C HIS A 80 19.76 -4.63 11.32
N ASP A 81 20.62 -3.65 11.46
CA ASP A 81 21.63 -3.56 12.51
C ASP A 81 21.00 -2.91 13.74
N MET A 82 20.71 -3.72 14.74
CA MET A 82 20.00 -3.29 15.95
C MET A 82 20.90 -2.49 16.91
N GLU A 83 22.22 -2.60 16.76
CA GLU A 83 23.18 -1.85 17.59
C GLU A 83 23.27 -0.39 17.12
N SER A 84 23.35 -0.16 15.81
CA SER A 84 23.45 1.19 15.25
C SER A 84 22.08 1.78 14.87
N GLY A 85 21.03 0.95 14.74
CA GLY A 85 19.74 1.35 14.19
C GLY A 85 19.73 1.47 12.67
N ASN A 86 20.79 1.05 11.99
CA ASN A 86 20.87 1.14 10.54
C ASN A 86 19.99 0.09 9.85
N VAL A 87 19.39 0.47 8.72
CA VAL A 87 18.50 -0.40 7.96
C VAL A 87 18.80 -0.33 6.46
N TYR A 88 18.83 -1.51 5.85
CA TYR A 88 18.71 -1.71 4.41
C TYR A 88 17.38 -2.44 4.16
N SER A 89 16.45 -1.83 3.45
CA SER A 89 15.14 -2.40 3.16
C SER A 89 14.84 -2.30 1.66
N GLU A 90 14.94 -3.42 0.97
CA GLU A 90 14.66 -3.56 -0.45
C GLU A 90 13.37 -4.34 -0.65
N ASN A 91 12.49 -3.85 -1.53
CA ASN A 91 11.24 -4.51 -1.87
C ASN A 91 11.01 -4.46 -3.38
N TRP A 92 10.60 -5.60 -3.94
CA TRP A 92 10.23 -5.78 -5.33
C TRP A 92 8.80 -6.26 -5.41
N PHE A 93 7.89 -5.36 -5.78
CA PHE A 93 6.52 -5.74 -6.09
C PHE A 93 6.38 -5.93 -7.60
N ILE A 94 5.89 -7.10 -8.03
CA ILE A 94 5.71 -7.47 -9.42
C ILE A 94 4.24 -7.82 -9.62
N GLY A 95 3.50 -6.88 -10.17
CA GLY A 95 2.04 -7.00 -10.32
C GLY A 95 1.45 -5.84 -11.08
N SER A 96 0.17 -5.87 -11.38
CA SER A 96 -0.56 -4.82 -12.12
C SER A 96 0.12 -4.42 -13.45
N GLY A 97 0.76 -5.41 -14.11
CA GLY A 97 1.45 -5.23 -15.40
C GLY A 97 2.85 -4.60 -15.33
N ALA A 98 3.40 -4.35 -14.12
CA ALA A 98 4.71 -3.70 -13.98
C ALA A 98 5.54 -4.24 -12.81
N VAL A 99 6.80 -3.83 -12.76
CA VAL A 99 7.73 -4.05 -11.65
C VAL A 99 7.91 -2.74 -10.90
N PHE A 100 7.79 -2.81 -9.58
CA PHE A 100 7.93 -1.65 -8.68
C PHE A 100 9.06 -1.93 -7.68
N PRO A 101 10.31 -1.58 -8.01
CA PRO A 101 11.43 -1.74 -7.11
C PRO A 101 11.53 -0.57 -6.15
N GLY A 102 11.77 -0.86 -4.89
CA GLY A 102 12.01 0.13 -3.85
C GLY A 102 13.19 -0.28 -2.98
N LEU A 103 14.04 0.67 -2.65
CA LEU A 103 15.11 0.51 -1.67
C LEU A 103 15.08 1.70 -0.73
N THR A 104 15.07 1.43 0.57
CA THR A 104 15.25 2.45 1.59
C THR A 104 16.46 2.10 2.45
N ILE A 105 17.31 3.08 2.69
CA ILE A 105 18.50 2.96 3.53
C ILE A 105 18.37 3.96 4.66
N VAL A 106 18.58 3.49 5.89
CA VAL A 106 18.74 4.32 7.10
C VAL A 106 20.17 4.18 7.60
N ASN A 107 20.83 5.30 7.85
CA ASN A 107 22.18 5.37 8.40
C ASN A 107 22.27 6.54 9.40
N GLY A 108 22.13 6.23 10.68
CA GLY A 108 21.99 7.23 11.73
C GLY A 108 20.79 8.14 11.49
N ASP A 109 21.03 9.45 11.45
CA ASP A 109 19.97 10.46 11.20
C ASP A 109 19.60 10.61 9.72
N ASN A 110 20.31 9.94 8.80
CA ASN A 110 20.04 10.01 7.38
C ASN A 110 19.16 8.83 6.93
N ALA A 111 18.19 9.13 6.09
CA ALA A 111 17.35 8.11 5.47
C ALA A 111 17.02 8.47 4.03
N TRP A 112 17.28 7.52 3.11
CA TRP A 112 17.08 7.73 1.68
C TRP A 112 16.11 6.69 1.11
N ALA A 113 15.16 7.16 0.31
CA ALA A 113 14.32 6.33 -0.55
C ALA A 113 14.90 6.38 -1.96
N LEU A 114 15.31 5.23 -2.48
CA LEU A 114 16.00 5.10 -3.76
C LEU A 114 15.09 4.50 -4.82
N ASN A 115 15.05 5.13 -5.98
CA ASN A 115 14.42 4.61 -7.17
C ASN A 115 15.46 3.85 -8.01
N LEU A 116 15.39 2.53 -7.99
CA LEU A 116 16.37 1.65 -8.64
C LEU A 116 16.24 1.65 -10.18
N GLN A 117 15.14 2.14 -10.76
CA GLN A 117 14.97 2.25 -12.20
C GLN A 117 15.64 3.51 -12.79
N THR A 118 15.68 4.58 -12.00
CA THR A 118 16.20 5.89 -12.46
C THR A 118 17.53 6.26 -11.85
N ASN A 119 18.04 5.47 -10.90
CA ASN A 119 19.22 5.79 -10.08
C ASN A 119 19.09 7.17 -9.41
N ARG A 120 17.90 7.43 -8.85
CA ARG A 120 17.61 8.66 -8.11
C ARG A 120 17.24 8.35 -6.68
N TYR A 121 17.49 9.29 -5.80
CA TYR A 121 17.11 9.18 -4.39
C TYR A 121 16.44 10.46 -3.90
N GLY A 122 15.54 10.30 -2.93
CA GLY A 122 14.97 11.37 -2.13
C GLY A 122 15.05 11.04 -0.66
N ASP A 123 14.66 11.98 0.18
CA ASP A 123 14.53 11.73 1.61
C ASP A 123 13.46 10.68 1.87
N ALA A 124 13.77 9.70 2.71
CA ALA A 124 12.75 8.79 3.24
C ALA A 124 11.85 9.52 4.24
N PRO A 125 10.63 9.03 4.51
CA PRO A 125 9.68 9.72 5.38
C PRO A 125 10.14 9.78 6.84
N SER A 126 11.13 8.99 7.24
CA SER A 126 11.67 8.91 8.59
C SER A 126 13.04 8.26 8.58
N ALA A 127 13.87 8.56 9.60
CA ALA A 127 15.07 7.81 9.92
C ALA A 127 14.83 6.75 11.03
N ASP A 128 13.60 6.64 11.54
CA ASP A 128 13.22 5.57 12.46
C ASP A 128 13.12 4.22 11.73
N PRO A 129 13.97 3.22 12.09
CA PRO A 129 13.96 1.91 11.47
C PRO A 129 12.60 1.20 11.57
N TYR A 130 11.84 1.40 12.63
CA TYR A 130 10.52 0.80 12.80
C TYR A 130 9.43 1.47 11.94
N VAL A 131 9.60 2.74 11.56
CA VAL A 131 8.74 3.40 10.57
C VAL A 131 9.06 2.85 9.18
N ILE A 132 10.33 2.71 8.84
CA ILE A 132 10.80 2.29 7.51
C ILE A 132 10.56 0.79 7.26
N ALA A 133 10.98 -0.04 8.19
CA ALA A 133 11.02 -1.50 8.00
C ALA A 133 10.11 -2.29 8.95
N GLY A 134 9.33 -1.61 9.79
CA GLY A 134 8.48 -2.26 10.80
C GLY A 134 7.49 -3.27 10.21
N GLY A 135 7.06 -3.08 8.96
CA GLY A 135 6.23 -4.06 8.23
C GLY A 135 6.95 -5.41 8.09
N THR A 136 8.20 -5.38 7.61
CA THR A 136 9.02 -6.58 7.45
C THR A 136 9.54 -7.11 8.79
N MET A 137 9.88 -6.24 9.74
CA MET A 137 10.28 -6.65 11.10
C MET A 137 9.19 -7.46 11.80
N ARG A 138 7.93 -7.07 11.66
CA ARG A 138 6.78 -7.82 12.20
C ARG A 138 6.56 -9.18 11.55
N THR A 139 7.22 -9.49 10.44
CA THR A 139 7.24 -10.84 9.87
C THR A 139 8.33 -11.73 10.50
N SER A 140 9.11 -11.22 11.45
CA SER A 140 10.15 -11.98 12.16
C SER A 140 9.71 -12.29 13.58
N ASP A 141 9.35 -13.54 13.83
CA ASP A 141 9.03 -14.08 15.15
C ASP A 141 10.20 -13.93 16.13
N VAL A 142 11.45 -14.03 15.67
CA VAL A 142 12.66 -13.78 16.49
C VAL A 142 12.70 -12.33 16.96
N LEU A 143 12.45 -11.35 16.07
CA LEU A 143 12.40 -9.95 16.47
C LEU A 143 11.23 -9.68 17.42
N LEU A 144 10.09 -10.34 17.22
CA LEU A 144 8.95 -10.23 18.15
C LEU A 144 9.29 -10.80 19.53
N ALA A 145 9.97 -11.94 19.60
CA ALA A 145 10.44 -12.53 20.85
C ALA A 145 11.46 -11.62 21.57
N HIS A 146 12.40 -11.06 20.83
CA HIS A 146 13.38 -10.11 21.36
C HIS A 146 12.69 -8.82 21.88
N GLU A 147 11.76 -8.23 21.13
CA GLU A 147 11.01 -7.05 21.57
C GLU A 147 10.09 -7.37 22.77
N LEU A 148 9.49 -8.57 22.84
CA LEU A 148 8.71 -9.00 23.99
C LEU A 148 9.58 -9.03 25.25
N HIS A 149 10.80 -9.56 25.16
CA HIS A 149 11.74 -9.55 26.30
C HIS A 149 12.09 -8.13 26.72
N LYS A 150 12.37 -7.21 25.77
CA LYS A 150 12.69 -5.81 26.06
C LYS A 150 11.54 -5.02 26.67
N SER A 151 10.32 -5.28 26.19
CA SER A 151 9.10 -4.60 26.64
C SER A 151 8.35 -5.35 27.73
N ARG A 152 8.98 -6.32 28.39
CA ARG A 152 8.37 -7.18 29.43
C ARG A 152 7.55 -6.39 30.45
N ALA A 153 8.09 -5.27 30.94
CA ALA A 153 7.43 -4.44 31.95
C ALA A 153 6.16 -3.74 31.47
N ASP A 154 6.03 -3.56 30.15
CA ASP A 154 4.90 -2.90 29.50
C ASP A 154 3.96 -3.89 28.78
N ALA A 155 4.28 -5.19 28.83
CA ALA A 155 3.45 -6.23 28.26
C ALA A 155 2.34 -6.66 29.23
N GLU A 156 1.25 -7.20 28.67
CA GLU A 156 0.08 -7.65 29.44
C GLU A 156 -0.27 -9.10 29.07
N TYR A 157 -0.37 -9.98 30.08
CA TYR A 157 -0.89 -11.33 29.89
C TYR A 157 -2.41 -11.31 29.74
N LEU A 158 -2.91 -11.76 28.57
CA LEU A 158 -4.34 -11.72 28.26
C LEU A 158 -5.08 -13.03 28.59
N GLY A 159 -4.35 -14.10 28.94
CA GLY A 159 -4.94 -15.41 29.24
C GLY A 159 -4.65 -16.45 28.15
N GLU A 160 -5.28 -17.62 28.32
CA GLU A 160 -5.14 -18.73 27.38
C GLU A 160 -6.13 -18.60 26.22
N ALA A 161 -5.69 -19.01 25.02
CA ALA A 161 -6.50 -19.10 23.83
C ALA A 161 -6.33 -20.46 23.15
N PHE A 162 -7.37 -20.90 22.43
CA PHE A 162 -7.29 -22.09 21.58
C PHE A 162 -7.35 -21.65 20.12
N TRP A 163 -6.28 -21.89 19.39
CA TRP A 163 -6.16 -21.53 18.00
C TRP A 163 -5.44 -22.63 17.22
N ASN A 164 -5.90 -22.91 16.01
CA ASN A 164 -5.34 -23.93 15.12
C ASN A 164 -5.12 -25.31 15.81
N ASN A 165 -6.12 -25.76 16.59
CA ASN A 165 -6.13 -27.00 17.36
C ASN A 165 -5.02 -27.11 18.44
N ARG A 166 -4.45 -25.99 18.91
CA ARG A 166 -3.43 -25.93 19.95
C ARG A 166 -3.77 -24.89 21.00
N ARG A 167 -3.25 -25.10 22.22
CA ARG A 167 -3.34 -24.09 23.29
C ARG A 167 -2.24 -23.07 23.15
N HIS A 168 -2.57 -21.83 23.42
CA HIS A 168 -1.66 -20.69 23.38
C HIS A 168 -1.85 -19.85 24.63
N ASP A 169 -0.76 -19.35 25.18
CA ASP A 169 -0.80 -18.17 26.02
C ASP A 169 -0.81 -16.92 25.13
N THR A 170 -1.60 -15.91 25.49
CA THR A 170 -1.70 -14.66 24.72
C THR A 170 -1.15 -13.50 25.49
N VAL A 171 -0.32 -12.69 24.81
CA VAL A 171 0.34 -11.53 25.40
C VAL A 171 0.13 -10.33 24.47
N LYS A 172 -0.31 -9.23 25.06
CA LYS A 172 -0.32 -7.92 24.42
C LYS A 172 0.98 -7.20 24.72
N MET A 173 1.66 -6.70 23.71
CA MET A 173 2.91 -5.94 23.88
C MET A 173 2.94 -4.68 23.02
N PRO A 174 3.58 -3.59 23.47
CA PRO A 174 3.89 -2.46 22.61
C PRO A 174 4.91 -2.88 21.55
N PHE A 175 4.78 -2.28 20.36
CA PHE A 175 5.78 -2.42 19.30
C PHE A 175 6.07 -1.05 18.71
N PRO A 176 7.34 -0.67 18.54
CA PRO A 176 7.68 0.68 18.08
C PRO A 176 6.99 1.06 16.78
N SER A 177 6.49 2.30 16.72
CA SER A 177 5.82 2.88 15.53
C SER A 177 4.63 2.05 15.00
N SER A 178 3.92 1.35 15.91
CA SER A 178 2.78 0.48 15.58
C SER A 178 1.74 0.53 16.72
N PRO A 179 0.46 0.23 16.47
CA PRO A 179 -0.44 -0.23 17.51
C PRO A 179 0.11 -1.48 18.22
N ASP A 180 -0.32 -1.69 19.46
CA ASP A 180 0.05 -2.87 20.24
C ASP A 180 -0.20 -4.17 19.47
N LEU A 181 0.67 -5.15 19.69
CA LEU A 181 0.57 -6.46 19.09
C LEU A 181 0.00 -7.46 20.11
N THR A 182 -0.80 -8.40 19.64
CA THR A 182 -1.20 -9.57 20.43
C THR A 182 -0.46 -10.80 19.88
N LEU A 183 0.40 -11.39 20.69
CA LEU A 183 1.16 -12.59 20.38
C LEU A 183 0.43 -13.83 20.89
N TYR A 184 0.43 -14.90 20.10
CA TYR A 184 -0.03 -16.23 20.46
C TYR A 184 1.19 -17.13 20.60
N ILE A 185 1.49 -17.52 21.81
CA ILE A 185 2.66 -18.34 22.19
C ILE A 185 2.16 -19.75 22.46
N ASP A 186 2.62 -20.68 21.66
CA ASP A 186 2.24 -22.09 21.78
C ASP A 186 2.74 -22.67 23.11
N THR A 187 1.84 -23.23 23.94
CA THR A 187 2.16 -23.67 25.28
C THR A 187 3.07 -24.89 25.33
N GLU A 188 3.19 -25.66 24.24
CA GLU A 188 4.06 -26.85 24.18
C GLU A 188 5.47 -26.51 23.74
N THR A 189 5.62 -25.51 22.86
CA THR A 189 6.91 -25.19 22.25
C THR A 189 7.52 -23.88 22.74
N GLY A 190 6.73 -22.99 23.34
CA GLY A 190 7.16 -21.63 23.70
C GLY A 190 7.36 -20.70 22.50
N LEU A 191 7.00 -21.13 21.28
CA LEU A 191 7.20 -20.36 20.06
C LEU A 191 5.98 -19.47 19.74
N ILE A 192 6.24 -18.31 19.19
CA ILE A 192 5.20 -17.43 18.65
C ILE A 192 4.74 -18.04 17.32
N THR A 193 3.47 -18.45 17.25
CA THR A 193 2.89 -19.06 16.05
C THR A 193 1.92 -18.14 15.33
N ARG A 194 1.48 -17.07 16.02
CA ARG A 194 0.59 -16.06 15.45
C ARG A 194 0.82 -14.70 16.11
N MET A 195 0.68 -13.64 15.35
CA MET A 195 0.62 -12.26 15.84
C MET A 195 -0.55 -11.54 15.18
N VAL A 196 -1.29 -10.78 15.98
CA VAL A 196 -2.44 -10.00 15.52
C VAL A 196 -2.27 -8.55 15.94
N ARG A 197 -2.70 -7.63 15.11
CA ARG A 197 -2.85 -6.21 15.47
C ARG A 197 -4.07 -5.61 14.79
N GLU A 198 -4.65 -4.60 15.42
CA GLU A 198 -5.71 -3.81 14.81
C GLU A 198 -5.13 -2.66 13.98
N ASN A 199 -5.73 -2.43 12.83
CA ASN A 199 -5.44 -1.27 11.98
C ASN A 199 -6.73 -0.49 11.75
N PRO A 200 -6.80 0.81 12.09
CA PRO A 200 -8.04 1.59 11.98
C PRO A 200 -8.61 1.66 10.55
N GLN A 201 -7.76 1.54 9.53
CA GLN A 201 -8.16 1.64 8.13
C GLN A 201 -8.53 0.28 7.52
N PHE A 202 -7.79 -0.78 7.90
CA PHE A 202 -7.87 -2.08 7.22
C PHE A 202 -8.47 -3.20 8.09
N GLY A 203 -8.79 -2.90 9.37
CA GLY A 203 -9.25 -3.91 10.33
C GLY A 203 -8.11 -4.77 10.87
N GLN A 204 -8.42 -6.01 11.24
CA GLN A 204 -7.44 -6.91 11.84
C GLN A 204 -6.38 -7.38 10.83
N LEU A 205 -5.14 -7.23 11.22
CA LEU A 205 -3.96 -7.75 10.52
C LEU A 205 -3.45 -8.98 11.27
N ASP A 206 -3.28 -10.10 10.58
CA ASP A 206 -3.00 -11.42 11.14
C ASP A 206 -1.77 -12.03 10.46
N TYR A 207 -0.75 -12.38 11.25
CA TYR A 207 0.51 -12.98 10.82
C TYR A 207 0.60 -14.39 11.42
N VAL A 208 0.86 -15.39 10.60
CA VAL A 208 0.98 -16.78 10.99
C VAL A 208 2.38 -17.27 10.70
N PHE A 209 3.07 -17.75 11.74
CA PHE A 209 4.44 -18.23 11.72
C PHE A 209 4.47 -19.76 11.73
N GLN A 210 5.16 -20.36 10.76
CA GLN A 210 5.15 -21.80 10.54
C GLN A 210 6.55 -22.33 10.21
N ASP A 211 6.71 -23.65 10.34
CA ASP A 211 7.91 -24.38 9.92
C ASP A 211 9.17 -23.83 10.60
N HIS A 212 9.13 -23.69 11.93
CA HIS A 212 10.26 -23.18 12.70
C HIS A 212 11.46 -24.12 12.60
N THR A 213 12.62 -23.55 12.34
CA THR A 213 13.91 -24.25 12.31
C THR A 213 14.98 -23.41 12.98
N GLU A 214 16.01 -24.07 13.49
CA GLU A 214 17.17 -23.39 14.07
C GLU A 214 18.11 -22.89 12.96
N THR A 215 18.50 -21.62 13.05
CA THR A 215 19.48 -20.98 12.18
C THR A 215 20.36 -20.07 13.03
N ASP A 216 21.68 -20.17 12.90
CA ASP A 216 22.65 -19.36 13.64
C ASP A 216 22.43 -19.37 15.18
N GLY A 217 21.96 -20.50 15.74
CA GLY A 217 21.65 -20.66 17.16
C GLY A 217 20.30 -20.10 17.60
N LEU A 218 19.48 -19.61 16.68
CA LEU A 218 18.15 -19.08 16.95
C LEU A 218 17.05 -19.86 16.22
N MET A 219 15.94 -20.13 16.91
CA MET A 219 14.75 -20.72 16.31
C MET A 219 13.99 -19.64 15.52
N SER A 220 13.66 -19.90 14.26
CA SER A 220 12.93 -18.95 13.43
C SER A 220 11.94 -19.61 12.48
N ALA A 221 10.81 -18.96 12.23
CA ALA A 221 9.82 -19.40 11.26
C ALA A 221 10.37 -19.30 9.83
N GLN A 222 10.21 -20.38 9.05
CA GLN A 222 10.63 -20.42 7.64
C GLN A 222 9.49 -20.05 6.68
N ARG A 223 8.27 -19.95 7.20
CA ARG A 223 7.11 -19.50 6.44
C ARG A 223 6.27 -18.55 7.27
N VAL A 224 5.95 -17.42 6.67
CA VAL A 224 5.06 -16.42 7.25
C VAL A 224 3.95 -16.10 6.26
N ASN A 225 2.71 -16.22 6.69
CA ASN A 225 1.56 -15.78 5.93
C ASN A 225 0.94 -14.55 6.60
N PHE A 226 0.43 -13.64 5.80
CA PHE A 226 -0.19 -12.42 6.28
C PHE A 226 -1.58 -12.26 5.66
N SER A 227 -2.57 -11.95 6.48
CA SER A 227 -3.93 -11.64 6.04
C SER A 227 -4.43 -10.31 6.62
N ILE A 228 -5.37 -9.70 5.89
CA ILE A 228 -6.03 -8.45 6.26
C ILE A 228 -7.53 -8.73 6.35
N ALA A 229 -8.14 -8.46 7.49
CA ALA A 229 -9.57 -8.72 7.76
C ALA A 229 -10.01 -10.15 7.35
N GLY A 230 -9.14 -11.14 7.57
CA GLY A 230 -9.37 -12.54 7.23
C GLY A 230 -9.11 -12.93 5.77
N ALA A 231 -8.83 -11.96 4.88
CA ALA A 231 -8.46 -12.24 3.49
C ALA A 231 -6.94 -12.41 3.34
N PRO A 232 -6.44 -13.45 2.66
CA PRO A 232 -5.02 -13.61 2.38
C PRO A 232 -4.46 -12.39 1.61
N ASN A 233 -3.34 -11.85 2.09
CA ASN A 233 -2.65 -10.73 1.46
C ASN A 233 -1.24 -11.11 0.99
N LEU A 234 -0.43 -11.78 1.84
CA LEU A 234 0.88 -12.31 1.47
C LEU A 234 0.95 -13.78 1.89
N LEU A 235 1.30 -14.64 0.95
CA LEU A 235 1.49 -16.08 1.15
C LEU A 235 2.97 -16.40 0.98
N GLY A 236 3.63 -16.84 2.05
CA GLY A 236 5.06 -17.15 2.09
C GLY A 236 5.42 -18.29 1.14
N VAL A 237 6.40 -18.05 0.26
CA VAL A 237 6.93 -19.02 -0.71
C VAL A 237 8.30 -19.51 -0.28
N SER A 238 9.20 -18.60 0.02
CA SER A 238 10.54 -18.90 0.50
C SER A 238 11.02 -17.82 1.46
N ARG A 239 11.83 -18.25 2.41
CA ARG A 239 12.39 -17.37 3.43
C ARG A 239 13.78 -17.88 3.82
N GLU A 240 14.71 -16.97 3.89
CA GLU A 240 16.04 -17.16 4.47
C GLU A 240 16.22 -16.10 5.54
N VAL A 241 16.59 -16.52 6.74
CA VAL A 241 16.89 -15.62 7.86
C VAL A 241 18.29 -15.93 8.34
N ARG A 242 19.08 -14.89 8.59
CA ARG A 242 20.42 -14.96 9.16
C ARG A 242 20.52 -14.00 10.34
N PHE A 243 21.32 -14.37 11.32
CA PHE A 243 21.49 -13.61 12.53
C PHE A 243 22.97 -13.34 12.82
N ASN A 244 23.25 -12.18 13.39
CA ASN A 244 24.58 -11.80 13.85
C ASN A 244 25.68 -11.94 12.80
N GLN A 245 25.33 -11.71 11.52
CA GLN A 245 26.30 -11.78 10.43
C GLN A 245 27.21 -10.56 10.43
N PRO A 246 28.46 -10.69 9.95
CA PRO A 246 29.33 -9.53 9.70
C PRO A 246 28.67 -8.61 8.66
N LEU A 247 28.42 -7.36 9.03
CA LEU A 247 27.82 -6.35 8.16
C LEU A 247 28.90 -5.42 7.59
N SER A 248 28.81 -5.11 6.28
CA SER A 248 29.63 -4.06 5.68
C SER A 248 28.98 -2.70 5.92
N ALA A 249 29.72 -1.72 6.40
CA ALA A 249 29.23 -0.34 6.55
C ALA A 249 28.69 0.23 5.20
N SER A 250 29.30 -0.17 4.07
CA SER A 250 28.86 0.27 2.74
C SER A 250 27.45 -0.18 2.35
N LEU A 251 26.88 -1.18 3.05
CA LEU A 251 25.49 -1.59 2.84
C LEU A 251 24.51 -0.47 3.21
N PHE A 252 24.86 0.35 4.18
CA PHE A 252 24.02 1.44 4.69
C PHE A 252 24.44 2.81 4.14
N GLU A 253 25.32 2.85 3.16
CA GLU A 253 25.71 4.09 2.48
C GLU A 253 24.86 4.30 1.22
N LEU A 254 24.69 5.57 0.83
CA LEU A 254 24.06 5.90 -0.46
C LEU A 254 24.94 5.35 -1.59
N PRO A 255 24.42 4.43 -2.44
CA PRO A 255 25.23 3.85 -3.50
C PRO A 255 25.73 4.91 -4.50
N PRO A 256 26.95 4.74 -5.06
CA PRO A 256 27.47 5.67 -6.07
C PRO A 256 26.60 5.67 -7.33
N GLY A 257 26.51 6.83 -7.98
CA GLY A 257 25.75 6.98 -9.24
C GLY A 257 24.28 7.29 -9.06
N PHE A 258 23.79 7.42 -7.82
CA PHE A 258 22.47 7.95 -7.55
C PHE A 258 22.50 9.48 -7.48
N GLU A 259 21.55 10.12 -8.15
CA GLU A 259 21.35 11.57 -8.14
C GLU A 259 20.12 11.94 -7.31
N PRO A 260 20.09 13.13 -6.68
CA PRO A 260 18.91 13.59 -5.95
C PRO A 260 17.67 13.65 -6.87
N GLU A 261 16.52 13.28 -6.33
CA GLU A 261 15.22 13.49 -6.97
C GLU A 261 14.88 14.99 -7.06
N GLY A 262 13.95 15.30 -7.96
CA GLY A 262 13.41 16.66 -8.07
C GLY A 262 12.49 17.03 -6.91
N GLU A 263 12.12 18.29 -6.85
CA GLU A 263 11.14 18.81 -5.92
C GLU A 263 9.78 18.11 -6.11
N ARG A 264 9.24 17.55 -5.02
CA ARG A 264 7.90 16.95 -5.00
C ARG A 264 6.84 18.06 -5.01
N ILE A 265 5.74 17.82 -5.70
CA ILE A 265 4.56 18.70 -5.59
C ILE A 265 3.94 18.48 -4.22
N ASP A 266 3.70 19.57 -3.48
CA ASP A 266 2.90 19.50 -2.26
C ASP A 266 1.45 19.17 -2.60
N THR A 267 0.98 18.05 -2.10
CA THR A 267 -0.37 17.52 -2.27
C THR A 267 -1.11 17.33 -0.95
N SER A 268 -0.64 17.98 0.10
CA SER A 268 -1.28 17.97 1.43
C SER A 268 -2.66 18.65 1.40
N GLU A 269 -2.86 19.60 0.47
CA GLU A 269 -4.12 20.27 0.17
C GLU A 269 -4.59 19.98 -1.26
N LEU A 270 -5.83 20.34 -1.58
CA LEU A 270 -6.37 20.19 -2.93
C LEU A 270 -5.59 21.02 -3.94
N VAL A 271 -4.94 20.36 -4.87
CA VAL A 271 -4.28 20.98 -6.04
C VAL A 271 -5.30 21.18 -7.15
N VAL A 272 -5.36 22.39 -7.70
CA VAL A 272 -6.25 22.74 -8.79
C VAL A 272 -5.45 23.13 -10.03
N ASN A 273 -5.61 22.36 -11.10
CA ASN A 273 -5.06 22.68 -12.42
C ASN A 273 -6.18 23.09 -13.37
N ARG A 274 -6.24 24.39 -13.71
CA ARG A 274 -7.14 24.86 -14.76
C ARG A 274 -6.52 24.61 -16.13
N LEU A 275 -7.05 23.60 -16.85
CA LEU A 275 -6.52 23.17 -18.15
C LEU A 275 -7.05 23.99 -19.32
N SER A 276 -8.30 24.50 -19.19
CA SER A 276 -8.92 25.46 -20.09
C SER A 276 -10.02 26.25 -19.34
N LYS A 277 -10.83 27.02 -20.07
CA LYS A 277 -11.94 27.79 -19.48
C LYS A 277 -12.92 26.89 -18.71
N ASN A 278 -13.14 25.67 -19.20
CA ASN A 278 -14.19 24.75 -18.73
C ASN A 278 -13.66 23.37 -18.36
N VAL A 279 -12.33 23.18 -18.28
CA VAL A 279 -11.69 21.89 -17.95
C VAL A 279 -10.74 22.07 -16.79
N TYR A 280 -10.94 21.25 -15.74
CA TYR A 280 -10.15 21.32 -14.50
C TYR A 280 -9.71 19.93 -14.09
N HIS A 281 -8.48 19.82 -13.60
CA HIS A 281 -7.94 18.63 -12.97
C HIS A 281 -7.68 18.97 -11.51
N ILE A 282 -8.33 18.25 -10.59
CA ILE A 282 -8.38 18.57 -9.16
C ILE A 282 -8.16 17.31 -8.34
N GLY A 283 -7.31 17.40 -7.34
CA GLY A 283 -7.09 16.28 -6.43
C GLY A 283 -6.14 16.60 -5.29
N GLN A 284 -5.94 15.60 -4.46
CA GLN A 284 -5.11 15.64 -3.27
C GLN A 284 -4.43 14.28 -3.08
N ALA A 285 -3.25 14.28 -2.47
CA ALA A 285 -2.46 13.07 -2.26
C ALA A 285 -2.32 12.23 -3.56
N ILE A 286 -2.97 11.09 -3.65
CA ILE A 286 -2.92 10.17 -4.79
C ILE A 286 -4.25 10.08 -5.56
N GLY A 287 -5.22 10.95 -5.28
CA GLY A 287 -6.57 10.87 -5.87
C GLY A 287 -6.96 12.13 -6.61
N TYR A 288 -6.99 12.08 -7.96
CA TYR A 288 -7.32 13.19 -8.84
C TYR A 288 -8.48 12.87 -9.77
N SER A 289 -9.26 13.90 -10.08
CA SER A 289 -10.36 13.83 -11.04
C SER A 289 -10.25 14.96 -12.06
N ILE A 290 -10.67 14.69 -13.30
CA ILE A 290 -10.89 15.73 -14.31
C ILE A 290 -12.38 16.04 -14.40
N PHE A 291 -12.73 17.32 -14.50
CA PHE A 291 -14.10 17.81 -14.67
C PHE A 291 -14.20 18.68 -15.90
N VAL A 292 -15.24 18.46 -16.69
CA VAL A 292 -15.57 19.25 -17.89
C VAL A 292 -16.95 19.85 -17.76
N ASP A 293 -17.04 21.17 -17.76
CA ASP A 293 -18.32 21.90 -17.87
C ASP A 293 -18.72 21.99 -19.34
N THR A 294 -19.82 21.32 -19.70
CA THR A 294 -20.34 21.29 -21.07
C THR A 294 -21.21 22.49 -21.42
N GLY A 295 -21.51 23.32 -20.42
CA GLY A 295 -22.47 24.44 -20.55
C GLY A 295 -23.90 24.10 -20.09
N SER A 296 -24.25 22.81 -20.00
CA SER A 296 -25.53 22.31 -19.46
C SER A 296 -25.33 21.40 -18.24
N GLU A 297 -24.24 20.69 -18.18
CA GLU A 297 -23.94 19.66 -17.18
C GLU A 297 -22.44 19.52 -17.00
N VAL A 298 -22.00 18.78 -15.97
CA VAL A 298 -20.61 18.42 -15.72
C VAL A 298 -20.37 16.96 -16.03
N ILE A 299 -19.28 16.67 -16.73
CA ILE A 299 -18.75 15.32 -16.94
C ILE A 299 -17.48 15.18 -16.10
N GLY A 300 -17.43 14.17 -15.21
CA GLY A 300 -16.29 13.84 -14.38
C GLY A 300 -15.61 12.54 -14.80
N CYS A 301 -14.31 12.41 -14.53
CA CYS A 301 -13.55 11.16 -14.63
C CYS A 301 -12.53 11.09 -13.48
N GLY A 302 -12.25 9.88 -13.00
CA GLY A 302 -11.40 9.63 -11.83
C GLY A 302 -12.24 9.32 -10.58
N GLY A 303 -12.12 8.10 -10.06
CA GLY A 303 -13.05 7.49 -9.09
C GLY A 303 -12.51 7.30 -7.68
N TYR A 304 -11.50 8.03 -7.25
CA TYR A 304 -11.00 7.99 -5.87
C TYR A 304 -12.02 8.51 -4.86
N PRO A 305 -11.96 8.09 -3.58
CA PRO A 305 -12.72 8.70 -2.48
C PRO A 305 -12.51 10.22 -2.43
N GLY A 306 -13.51 10.98 -1.96
CA GLY A 306 -13.48 12.45 -1.90
C GLY A 306 -13.88 13.12 -3.23
N LEU A 307 -14.62 12.44 -4.09
CA LEU A 307 -15.16 12.99 -5.34
C LEU A 307 -16.03 14.22 -5.08
N THR A 308 -16.86 14.20 -4.04
CA THR A 308 -17.71 15.32 -3.64
C THR A 308 -16.90 16.58 -3.35
N GLN A 309 -15.83 16.44 -2.56
CA GLN A 309 -14.94 17.55 -2.20
C GLN A 309 -14.26 18.15 -3.45
N ARG A 310 -13.78 17.30 -4.37
CA ARG A 310 -13.17 17.73 -5.62
C ARG A 310 -14.17 18.45 -6.54
N LEU A 311 -15.43 17.99 -6.58
CA LEU A 311 -16.49 18.62 -7.34
C LEU A 311 -16.89 19.98 -6.75
N GLU A 312 -16.95 20.09 -5.43
CA GLU A 312 -17.20 21.37 -4.75
C GLU A 312 -16.07 22.38 -5.07
N ARG A 313 -14.82 21.94 -4.98
CA ARG A 313 -13.69 22.77 -5.36
C ARG A 313 -13.74 23.19 -6.84
N PHE A 314 -14.15 22.29 -7.74
CA PHE A 314 -14.40 22.64 -9.13
C PHE A 314 -15.48 23.73 -9.28
N ARG A 315 -16.57 23.63 -8.51
CA ARG A 315 -17.66 24.63 -8.52
C ARG A 315 -17.18 26.01 -8.07
N GLU A 316 -16.38 26.05 -7.02
CA GLU A 316 -15.77 27.29 -6.51
C GLU A 316 -14.88 27.95 -7.57
N GLU A 317 -13.99 27.19 -8.20
CA GLU A 317 -13.00 27.68 -9.16
C GLU A 317 -13.61 28.05 -10.52
N SER A 318 -14.62 27.33 -10.96
CA SER A 318 -15.27 27.54 -12.27
C SER A 318 -16.46 28.49 -12.21
N GLY A 319 -17.07 28.65 -11.04
CA GLY A 319 -18.38 29.31 -10.87
C GLY A 319 -19.55 28.48 -11.42
N SER A 320 -19.33 27.23 -11.79
CA SER A 320 -20.36 26.34 -12.35
C SER A 320 -21.07 25.56 -11.25
N HIS A 321 -22.40 25.68 -11.17
CA HIS A 321 -23.24 24.91 -10.26
C HIS A 321 -24.07 23.83 -10.98
N ARG A 322 -23.68 23.47 -12.20
CA ARG A 322 -24.35 22.44 -12.99
C ARG A 322 -24.23 21.06 -12.34
N PRO A 323 -25.23 20.19 -12.54
CA PRO A 323 -25.19 18.84 -11.98
C PRO A 323 -24.05 18.01 -12.61
N LEU A 324 -23.42 17.16 -11.79
CA LEU A 324 -22.56 16.08 -12.29
C LEU A 324 -23.47 15.06 -12.97
N ARG A 325 -23.52 15.06 -14.29
CA ARG A 325 -24.40 14.18 -15.06
C ARG A 325 -23.78 12.83 -15.31
N TYR A 326 -22.49 12.81 -15.63
CA TYR A 326 -21.74 11.61 -15.94
C TYR A 326 -20.47 11.54 -15.11
N GLN A 327 -20.22 10.37 -14.52
CA GLN A 327 -18.95 10.03 -13.89
C GLN A 327 -18.35 8.84 -14.62
N VAL A 328 -17.21 9.07 -15.29
CA VAL A 328 -16.49 8.02 -16.01
C VAL A 328 -15.63 7.24 -15.03
N VAL A 329 -15.81 5.91 -15.04
CA VAL A 329 -15.00 4.94 -14.33
C VAL A 329 -14.02 4.35 -15.35
N THR A 330 -12.74 4.62 -15.18
CA THR A 330 -11.71 4.29 -16.18
C THR A 330 -11.48 2.80 -16.34
N HIS A 331 -11.43 2.08 -15.23
CA HIS A 331 -11.26 0.62 -15.18
C HIS A 331 -11.66 0.08 -13.80
N HIS A 332 -11.62 -1.23 -13.63
CA HIS A 332 -12.19 -1.94 -12.47
C HIS A 332 -11.32 -1.97 -11.21
N HIS A 333 -10.13 -1.38 -11.20
CA HIS A 333 -9.27 -1.42 -10.02
C HIS A 333 -9.91 -0.72 -8.83
N SER A 334 -9.75 -1.32 -7.65
CA SER A 334 -10.49 -0.96 -6.44
C SER A 334 -10.30 0.48 -5.98
N ASP A 335 -9.15 1.06 -6.23
CA ASP A 335 -8.83 2.45 -5.92
C ASP A 335 -9.55 3.45 -6.83
N HIS A 336 -9.94 3.04 -8.05
CA HIS A 336 -10.79 3.83 -8.95
C HIS A 336 -12.29 3.67 -8.70
N LEU A 337 -12.66 2.77 -7.77
CA LEU A 337 -14.06 2.53 -7.40
C LEU A 337 -14.47 3.21 -6.09
N GLY A 338 -13.53 3.76 -5.33
CA GLY A 338 -13.81 4.31 -4.00
C GLY A 338 -14.74 5.53 -3.95
N GLY A 339 -14.91 6.27 -5.05
CA GLY A 339 -15.80 7.43 -5.16
C GLY A 339 -17.16 7.15 -5.84
N ILE A 340 -17.47 5.90 -6.12
CA ILE A 340 -18.69 5.51 -6.87
C ILE A 340 -19.95 5.90 -6.11
N ASP A 341 -20.06 5.60 -4.82
CA ASP A 341 -21.24 5.93 -4.03
C ASP A 341 -21.45 7.44 -3.91
N GLU A 342 -20.36 8.22 -3.88
CA GLU A 342 -20.44 9.68 -3.94
C GLU A 342 -21.03 10.14 -5.28
N ALA A 343 -20.59 9.58 -6.40
CA ALA A 343 -21.12 9.90 -7.73
C ALA A 343 -22.60 9.55 -7.84
N LEU A 344 -23.00 8.38 -7.33
CA LEU A 344 -24.40 7.94 -7.30
C LEU A 344 -25.28 8.85 -6.44
N ASN A 345 -24.81 9.27 -5.26
CA ASN A 345 -25.48 10.21 -4.38
C ASN A 345 -25.63 11.61 -5.01
N LEU A 346 -24.68 12.03 -5.83
CA LEU A 346 -24.73 13.28 -6.60
C LEU A 346 -25.69 13.18 -7.83
N GLY A 347 -26.28 12.01 -8.06
CA GLY A 347 -27.22 11.77 -9.16
C GLY A 347 -26.57 11.44 -10.49
N ALA A 348 -25.26 11.20 -10.52
CA ALA A 348 -24.54 10.91 -11.75
C ALA A 348 -24.90 9.54 -12.34
N THR A 349 -24.86 9.42 -13.65
CA THR A 349 -24.80 8.16 -14.40
C THR A 349 -23.35 7.72 -14.50
N LEU A 350 -23.06 6.46 -14.15
CA LEU A 350 -21.74 5.89 -14.26
C LEU A 350 -21.47 5.47 -15.71
N VAL A 351 -20.40 5.94 -16.30
CA VAL A 351 -20.00 5.63 -17.67
C VAL A 351 -18.80 4.71 -17.61
N THR A 352 -18.94 3.49 -18.11
CA THR A 352 -17.90 2.46 -18.03
C THR A 352 -18.03 1.45 -19.17
N VAL A 353 -17.23 0.39 -19.18
CA VAL A 353 -17.39 -0.77 -20.06
C VAL A 353 -18.18 -1.86 -19.35
N GLU A 354 -18.85 -2.72 -20.12
CA GLU A 354 -19.76 -3.74 -19.58
C GLU A 354 -19.08 -4.70 -18.59
N ASN A 355 -17.84 -5.12 -18.87
CA ASN A 355 -17.10 -6.04 -18.01
C ASN A 355 -16.68 -5.43 -16.66
N THR A 356 -16.68 -4.10 -16.50
CA THR A 356 -16.40 -3.41 -15.24
C THR A 356 -17.62 -3.31 -14.32
N VAL A 357 -18.84 -3.42 -14.85
CA VAL A 357 -20.08 -3.27 -14.07
C VAL A 357 -20.13 -4.18 -12.84
N PRO A 358 -19.81 -5.49 -12.92
CA PRO A 358 -19.84 -6.35 -11.74
C PRO A 358 -18.87 -5.91 -10.62
N ALA A 359 -17.72 -5.35 -10.97
CA ALA A 359 -16.76 -4.81 -9.98
C ALA A 359 -17.32 -3.56 -9.30
N ILE A 360 -18.00 -2.69 -10.04
CA ILE A 360 -18.69 -1.50 -9.51
C ILE A 360 -19.80 -1.93 -8.55
N GLU A 361 -20.63 -2.89 -8.95
CA GLU A 361 -21.74 -3.41 -8.12
C GLU A 361 -21.22 -4.02 -6.82
N ALA A 362 -20.09 -4.75 -6.89
CA ALA A 362 -19.45 -5.33 -5.72
C ALA A 362 -18.81 -4.31 -4.77
N ALA A 363 -18.33 -3.18 -5.30
CA ALA A 363 -17.70 -2.11 -4.53
C ALA A 363 -18.72 -1.14 -3.92
N SER A 364 -19.89 -0.97 -4.55
CA SER A 364 -20.90 0.00 -4.12
C SER A 364 -21.76 -0.55 -2.97
N GLN A 365 -22.00 0.28 -1.97
CA GLN A 365 -22.97 0.01 -0.90
C GLN A 365 -24.42 0.36 -1.30
N LEU A 366 -24.60 1.11 -2.39
CA LEU A 366 -25.89 1.60 -2.85
C LEU A 366 -26.61 0.66 -3.84
N ALA A 367 -25.94 -0.45 -4.24
CA ALA A 367 -26.48 -1.44 -5.20
C ALA A 367 -27.13 -0.76 -6.45
N PRO A 368 -26.34 -0.10 -7.30
CA PRO A 368 -26.86 0.73 -8.38
C PRO A 368 -27.69 -0.08 -9.38
N GLU A 369 -28.86 0.43 -9.75
CA GLU A 369 -29.69 -0.16 -10.78
C GLU A 369 -29.03 -0.08 -12.16
N SER A 370 -29.37 -0.99 -13.08
CA SER A 370 -28.84 -1.01 -14.44
C SER A 370 -29.04 0.30 -15.22
N SER A 371 -30.11 1.05 -14.90
CA SER A 371 -30.39 2.38 -15.46
C SER A 371 -29.35 3.47 -15.07
N ARG A 372 -28.52 3.19 -14.09
CA ARG A 372 -27.45 4.09 -13.64
C ARG A 372 -26.13 3.89 -14.40
N PHE A 373 -26.09 2.94 -15.33
CA PHE A 373 -24.92 2.67 -16.16
C PHE A 373 -25.13 3.09 -17.61
N LEU A 374 -24.05 3.62 -18.21
CA LEU A 374 -23.95 3.88 -19.63
C LEU A 374 -22.69 3.17 -20.16
N ASN A 375 -22.89 2.10 -20.91
CA ASN A 375 -21.81 1.25 -21.37
C ASN A 375 -21.15 1.81 -22.63
N VAL A 376 -19.82 1.91 -22.59
CA VAL A 376 -18.98 2.27 -23.72
C VAL A 376 -18.64 1.02 -24.51
N ASN A 377 -19.02 0.98 -25.79
CA ASN A 377 -18.61 -0.06 -26.73
C ASN A 377 -17.50 0.50 -27.61
N SER A 378 -16.25 0.25 -27.28
CA SER A 378 -15.02 0.74 -27.92
C SER A 378 -14.84 2.26 -27.93
N ARG A 379 -15.87 3.05 -28.27
CA ARG A 379 -15.84 4.50 -28.31
C ARG A 379 -17.18 5.12 -27.97
N MET A 380 -17.14 6.29 -27.29
CA MET A 380 -18.34 7.10 -27.00
C MET A 380 -18.01 8.58 -27.02
N THR A 381 -18.98 9.42 -27.35
CA THR A 381 -18.89 10.88 -27.25
C THR A 381 -19.96 11.39 -26.30
N LEU A 382 -19.54 12.22 -25.32
CA LEU A 382 -20.43 12.91 -24.38
C LEU A 382 -20.28 14.42 -24.57
N GLY A 383 -21.33 15.18 -24.29
CA GLY A 383 -21.34 16.62 -24.45
C GLY A 383 -21.21 17.10 -25.90
N GLN A 384 -21.08 18.41 -26.10
CA GLN A 384 -20.99 19.06 -27.42
C GLN A 384 -20.04 20.28 -27.39
N GLY A 385 -19.63 20.74 -28.55
CA GLY A 385 -18.80 21.94 -28.69
C GLY A 385 -17.51 21.87 -27.88
N ASP A 386 -17.20 22.92 -27.15
CA ASP A 386 -15.99 23.00 -26.30
C ASP A 386 -16.05 22.07 -25.07
N GLY A 387 -17.25 21.61 -24.68
CA GLY A 387 -17.47 20.63 -23.60
C GLY A 387 -17.55 19.18 -24.09
N ARG A 388 -17.22 18.92 -25.38
CA ARG A 388 -17.20 17.56 -25.92
C ARG A 388 -16.09 16.75 -25.28
N VAL A 389 -16.44 15.53 -24.82
CA VAL A 389 -15.53 14.51 -24.30
C VAL A 389 -15.63 13.29 -25.20
N GLU A 390 -14.50 12.73 -25.56
CA GLU A 390 -14.40 11.47 -26.30
C GLU A 390 -13.81 10.39 -25.41
N LEU A 391 -14.47 9.27 -25.32
CA LEU A 391 -14.05 8.09 -24.56
C LEU A 391 -13.60 7.01 -25.53
N TYR A 392 -12.51 6.35 -25.22
CA TYR A 392 -11.99 5.22 -25.98
C TYR A 392 -11.65 4.08 -25.02
N ASP A 393 -12.18 2.90 -25.27
CA ASP A 393 -11.80 1.69 -24.55
C ASP A 393 -10.55 1.10 -25.20
N VAL A 394 -9.49 0.94 -24.41
CA VAL A 394 -8.24 0.34 -24.85
C VAL A 394 -7.79 -0.73 -23.86
N SER A 395 -7.16 -1.79 -24.37
CA SER A 395 -6.53 -2.82 -23.55
C SER A 395 -5.05 -2.54 -23.40
N THR A 396 -4.53 -2.76 -22.20
CA THR A 396 -3.11 -2.60 -21.86
C THR A 396 -2.64 -3.77 -21.00
N VAL A 397 -1.35 -3.84 -20.67
CA VAL A 397 -0.83 -4.83 -19.71
C VAL A 397 -1.35 -4.58 -18.29
N HIS A 398 -1.85 -3.37 -18.00
CA HIS A 398 -2.40 -2.99 -16.71
C HIS A 398 -3.80 -3.53 -16.49
N SER A 399 -4.66 -3.39 -17.50
CA SER A 399 -6.06 -3.83 -17.44
C SER A 399 -6.59 -4.16 -18.83
N GLU A 400 -7.50 -5.14 -18.89
CA GLU A 400 -8.22 -5.56 -20.11
C GLU A 400 -8.95 -4.41 -20.78
N SER A 401 -9.55 -3.52 -20.01
CA SER A 401 -10.27 -2.33 -20.46
C SER A 401 -9.83 -1.10 -19.66
N ASN A 402 -9.47 -0.04 -20.39
CA ASN A 402 -9.14 1.26 -19.82
C ASN A 402 -9.85 2.34 -20.64
N LEU A 403 -10.76 3.08 -20.04
CA LEU A 403 -11.39 4.22 -20.69
C LEU A 403 -10.46 5.43 -20.65
N LEU A 404 -9.93 5.76 -21.81
CA LEU A 404 -9.28 7.05 -22.04
C LEU A 404 -10.35 8.15 -22.06
N PHE A 405 -10.04 9.29 -21.45
CA PHE A 405 -10.91 10.45 -21.42
C PHE A 405 -10.20 11.60 -22.15
N TYR A 406 -10.65 11.93 -23.35
CA TYR A 406 -10.04 12.96 -24.19
C TYR A 406 -10.98 14.16 -24.35
N VAL A 407 -10.44 15.36 -24.15
CA VAL A 407 -11.14 16.63 -24.35
C VAL A 407 -10.52 17.37 -25.54
N PRO A 408 -11.10 17.28 -26.76
CA PRO A 408 -10.51 17.82 -27.99
C PRO A 408 -10.27 19.32 -27.93
N SER A 409 -11.20 20.12 -27.37
CA SER A 409 -11.11 21.57 -27.30
C SER A 409 -9.89 22.09 -26.53
N SER A 410 -9.52 21.39 -25.44
CA SER A 410 -8.33 21.69 -24.61
C SER A 410 -7.11 20.87 -24.98
N ARG A 411 -7.29 19.85 -25.88
CA ARG A 411 -6.27 18.86 -26.24
C ARG A 411 -5.70 18.14 -25.02
N THR A 412 -6.59 17.81 -24.08
CA THR A 412 -6.23 17.17 -22.82
C THR A 412 -6.65 15.70 -22.81
N LEU A 413 -5.73 14.82 -22.42
CA LEU A 413 -5.94 13.40 -22.25
C LEU A 413 -5.78 13.03 -20.77
N PHE A 414 -6.71 12.25 -20.23
CA PHE A 414 -6.61 11.66 -18.90
C PHE A 414 -6.26 10.15 -19.04
N LEU A 415 -5.14 9.75 -18.48
CA LEU A 415 -4.55 8.41 -18.64
C LEU A 415 -4.66 7.50 -17.40
N ALA A 416 -5.40 7.91 -16.38
CA ALA A 416 -5.49 7.16 -15.11
C ALA A 416 -4.10 6.76 -14.57
N ASP A 417 -3.70 5.47 -14.65
CA ASP A 417 -2.54 4.87 -13.97
C ASP A 417 -1.28 4.73 -14.85
N HIS A 418 -1.39 5.10 -16.13
CA HIS A 418 -0.39 4.67 -17.10
C HIS A 418 0.81 5.61 -17.22
N PHE A 419 0.80 6.73 -16.52
CA PHE A 419 1.85 7.74 -16.66
C PHE A 419 1.92 8.66 -15.46
N GLY A 420 3.10 9.23 -15.21
CA GLY A 420 3.29 10.31 -14.25
C GLY A 420 4.26 10.00 -13.12
N GLY A 421 4.37 10.95 -12.21
CA GLY A 421 5.24 10.87 -11.03
C GLY A 421 5.02 12.10 -10.13
N PRO A 422 5.54 12.07 -8.91
CA PRO A 422 5.21 13.07 -7.88
C PRO A 422 5.99 14.40 -8.02
N TYR A 423 6.87 14.52 -9.01
CA TYR A 423 7.81 15.65 -9.11
C TYR A 423 7.28 16.78 -9.97
N ALA A 424 7.56 18.02 -9.56
CA ALA A 424 7.16 19.23 -10.27
C ALA A 424 7.83 19.36 -11.65
N LYS A 425 9.02 18.79 -11.80
CA LYS A 425 9.85 18.88 -13.03
C LYS A 425 10.53 17.54 -13.31
N GLY A 426 11.15 17.47 -14.48
CA GLY A 426 11.87 16.28 -14.93
C GLY A 426 11.00 15.31 -15.71
N THR A 427 11.62 14.33 -16.33
CA THR A 427 10.94 13.28 -17.11
C THR A 427 10.45 12.19 -16.17
N PRO A 428 9.12 11.89 -16.16
CA PRO A 428 8.61 10.76 -15.39
C PRO A 428 9.24 9.44 -15.86
N THR A 429 9.34 8.47 -14.96
CA THR A 429 9.82 7.13 -15.31
C THR A 429 8.75 6.37 -16.07
N ALA A 430 9.06 5.89 -17.28
CA ALA A 430 8.20 4.94 -17.96
C ALA A 430 8.38 3.53 -17.38
N ASN A 431 7.29 2.79 -17.31
CA ASN A 431 7.26 1.36 -17.02
C ASN A 431 6.46 0.62 -18.11
N ALA A 432 6.26 -0.67 -17.97
CA ALA A 432 5.53 -1.47 -18.96
C ALA A 432 4.08 -0.96 -19.19
N ASN A 433 3.41 -0.42 -18.17
CA ASN A 433 2.08 0.18 -18.33
C ASN A 433 2.14 1.42 -19.25
N THR A 434 3.15 2.28 -19.09
CA THR A 434 3.35 3.45 -19.93
C THR A 434 3.60 3.07 -21.40
N VAL A 435 4.45 2.07 -21.63
CA VAL A 435 4.76 1.57 -22.99
C VAL A 435 3.53 0.94 -23.63
N SER A 436 2.81 0.09 -22.90
CA SER A 436 1.57 -0.53 -23.40
C SER A 436 0.50 0.50 -23.72
N MET A 437 0.39 1.56 -22.92
CA MET A 437 -0.53 2.67 -23.20
C MET A 437 -0.12 3.45 -24.46
N ALA A 438 1.18 3.71 -24.66
CA ALA A 438 1.66 4.36 -25.88
C ALA A 438 1.30 3.57 -27.13
N GLN A 439 1.46 2.23 -27.09
CA GLN A 439 1.04 1.33 -28.18
C GLN A 439 -0.47 1.38 -28.42
N ALA A 440 -1.27 1.46 -27.37
CA ALA A 440 -2.73 1.57 -27.49
C ALA A 440 -3.20 2.93 -28.02
N LEU A 441 -2.45 4.00 -27.78
CA LEU A 441 -2.75 5.36 -28.28
C LEU A 441 -2.38 5.55 -29.75
N GLU A 442 -1.38 4.85 -30.28
CA GLU A 442 -0.87 5.01 -31.64
C GLU A 442 -1.98 4.95 -32.72
N PRO A 443 -2.85 3.93 -32.75
CA PRO A 443 -3.89 3.82 -33.78
C PRO A 443 -5.02 4.86 -33.64
N LEU A 444 -5.13 5.56 -32.50
CA LEU A 444 -6.20 6.52 -32.25
C LEU A 444 -5.91 7.92 -32.81
N ASP A 445 -4.63 8.23 -33.12
CA ASP A 445 -4.16 9.51 -33.66
C ASP A 445 -4.73 10.75 -32.91
N LEU A 446 -4.75 10.69 -31.58
CA LEU A 446 -5.28 11.75 -30.74
C LEU A 446 -4.30 12.91 -30.68
N GLY A 447 -4.70 14.07 -31.16
CA GLY A 447 -3.86 15.26 -31.19
C GLY A 447 -3.71 15.95 -29.82
N PHE A 448 -3.48 15.19 -28.72
CA PHE A 448 -3.36 15.76 -27.38
C PHE A 448 -2.05 16.54 -27.18
N ARG A 449 -2.08 17.49 -26.25
CA ARG A 449 -0.91 18.29 -25.82
C ARG A 449 -0.69 18.26 -24.32
N LYS A 450 -1.73 17.94 -23.57
CA LYS A 450 -1.70 17.86 -22.12
C LYS A 450 -2.13 16.46 -21.69
N ILE A 451 -1.43 15.93 -20.71
CA ILE A 451 -1.78 14.69 -20.05
C ILE A 451 -1.98 14.98 -18.56
N VAL A 452 -3.04 14.46 -18.00
CA VAL A 452 -3.32 14.42 -16.56
C VAL A 452 -3.70 13.01 -16.17
N THR A 453 -3.52 12.65 -14.88
CA THR A 453 -3.65 11.28 -14.41
C THR A 453 -4.44 11.20 -13.12
N ALA A 454 -4.79 9.99 -12.70
CA ALA A 454 -5.55 9.78 -11.47
C ALA A 454 -4.70 9.89 -10.20
N HIS A 455 -3.37 9.73 -10.31
CA HIS A 455 -2.47 9.62 -9.16
C HIS A 455 -1.50 10.78 -8.97
N ASN A 456 -1.48 11.75 -9.87
CA ASN A 456 -0.47 12.81 -9.84
C ASN A 456 -1.06 14.19 -10.09
N ALA A 457 -0.54 15.17 -9.36
CA ALA A 457 -0.96 16.57 -9.46
C ALA A 457 -0.47 17.26 -10.73
N ARG A 458 0.64 16.81 -11.31
CA ARG A 458 1.31 17.50 -12.43
C ARG A 458 0.50 17.36 -13.72
N VAL A 459 0.50 18.46 -14.48
CA VAL A 459 0.06 18.46 -15.88
C VAL A 459 1.29 18.24 -16.76
N TYR A 460 1.28 17.16 -17.52
CA TYR A 460 2.38 16.76 -18.40
C TYR A 460 2.10 17.22 -19.82
N SER A 461 3.17 17.47 -20.57
CA SER A 461 3.11 17.67 -22.02
C SER A 461 3.23 16.34 -22.77
N ASN A 462 2.88 16.33 -24.06
CA ASN A 462 3.19 15.22 -24.94
C ASN A 462 4.71 14.93 -25.00
N GLY A 463 5.54 15.99 -24.95
CA GLY A 463 7.00 15.85 -24.90
C GLY A 463 7.49 15.12 -23.64
N ASP A 464 6.90 15.37 -22.46
CA ASP A 464 7.22 14.60 -21.23
C ASP A 464 6.93 13.10 -21.42
N PHE A 465 5.83 12.76 -22.11
CA PHE A 465 5.46 11.38 -22.39
C PHE A 465 6.42 10.71 -23.39
N GLU A 466 6.74 11.38 -24.49
CA GLU A 466 7.70 10.88 -25.48
C GLU A 466 9.11 10.72 -24.91
N ASP A 467 9.57 11.67 -24.09
CA ASP A 467 10.90 11.59 -23.44
C ASP A 467 10.95 10.48 -22.40
N SER A 468 9.84 10.25 -21.69
CA SER A 468 9.69 9.10 -20.77
C SER A 468 9.84 7.78 -21.52
N LEU A 469 9.15 7.61 -22.65
CA LEU A 469 9.25 6.41 -23.47
C LEU A 469 10.68 6.17 -24.03
N LYS A 470 11.39 7.22 -24.43
CA LYS A 470 12.80 7.11 -24.88
C LYS A 470 13.73 6.66 -23.75
N SER A 471 13.41 7.00 -22.51
CA SER A 471 14.18 6.61 -21.34
C SER A 471 13.83 5.22 -20.81
N TYR A 472 12.75 4.61 -21.30
CA TYR A 472 12.33 3.27 -20.87
C TYR A 472 13.43 2.24 -21.13
N ARG A 473 13.64 1.40 -20.15
CA ARG A 473 14.42 0.19 -20.27
C ARG A 473 13.56 -0.95 -19.76
N ASP A 474 13.49 -2.05 -20.51
CA ASP A 474 12.97 -3.29 -19.96
C ASP A 474 13.73 -3.58 -18.68
N TYR A 475 13.00 -3.92 -17.66
CA TYR A 475 13.60 -4.17 -16.38
C TYR A 475 14.22 -5.56 -16.39
N ASP A 476 15.48 -5.64 -16.82
CA ASP A 476 16.32 -6.80 -16.57
C ASP A 476 16.80 -6.75 -15.12
N CYS A 477 16.52 -7.83 -14.38
CA CYS A 477 16.99 -7.94 -13.01
C CYS A 477 18.52 -7.94 -13.00
N PRO A 478 19.17 -6.94 -12.38
CA PRO A 478 20.62 -6.92 -12.29
C PRO A 478 21.16 -8.15 -11.55
N ASP A 479 22.33 -8.63 -11.94
CA ASP A 479 22.97 -9.81 -11.32
C ASP A 479 23.27 -9.59 -9.83
N ASP A 480 23.50 -8.34 -9.42
CA ASP A 480 23.71 -7.94 -8.03
C ASP A 480 22.41 -7.78 -7.21
N ARG A 481 21.25 -8.01 -7.83
CA ARG A 481 19.92 -7.88 -7.20
C ARG A 481 19.15 -9.21 -7.26
N PRO A 482 19.60 -10.25 -6.55
CA PRO A 482 19.01 -11.60 -6.66
C PRO A 482 17.54 -11.66 -6.21
N MET A 483 17.04 -10.67 -5.46
CA MET A 483 15.63 -10.58 -5.08
C MET A 483 14.72 -10.12 -6.23
N CYS A 484 15.27 -9.53 -7.26
CA CYS A 484 14.55 -9.15 -8.47
C CYS A 484 14.20 -10.36 -9.34
N SER A 485 15.17 -11.26 -9.55
CA SER A 485 15.02 -12.42 -10.42
C SER A 485 14.13 -13.48 -9.76
N GLN A 486 13.03 -13.86 -10.33
CA GLN A 486 12.19 -15.04 -10.10
C GLN A 486 10.72 -14.80 -9.91
#